data_d195867ae2db1a851565ee6e6215ae00
#
_entry.id   d195867ae2db1a851565ee6e6215ae00
#
_cell.length_a   1.000
_cell.length_b   1.000
_cell.length_c   1.000
_cell.angle_alpha   90.00
_cell.angle_beta   90.00
_cell.angle_gamma   90.00
#
_symmetry.space_group_name_H-M   'P 1'
#
loop_
_entity.id
_entity.type
_entity.pdbx_description
1 polymer ?
#
loop_
_entity_poly.entity_id
_entity_poly.type
_entity_poly.pdbx_seq_one_letter_code
_entity_poly.pdbx_strand_id
1 'polypeptide(L)'
;MSVPARTRTPLTGRALTIASATLLLLVTLFASGAFAHGSATDPASRHYSCWARWGSDFQNPDMETEDPMCWQAIQADPNVIWNWNGLYRENVAGDHEGTLPDGQLCSGGETDPRYASLDVPGAWTTTALDNDFTMTYNDAANHGADYYRVYVTEQGFDPTTDELGWDDLELVTETGVFPPGEGTPSPNGGTDVEIDVSAPGRTGHHIVFTVWQASHFDQTFYSCSDVLFPGGDGSAPVAEEPDTPVEEISEVEAPDVQDPASEAPEAEEPEAEEPEAETPEGPSGGFDFDALLDQLLSVLALLMNLFGI
;
A
#
# COMPACT_ATOMS: atom_id res chain seq x y z
N MET A 1 -0.87 -55.06 -61.17
CA MET A 1 0.01 -54.51 -60.12
C MET A 1 -0.64 -53.25 -59.64
N SER A 2 -1.32 -53.29 -58.46
CA SER A 2 -2.05 -52.11 -57.89
C SER A 2 -1.16 -51.46 -56.87
N VAL A 3 -0.91 -50.15 -57.07
CA VAL A 3 -0.14 -49.31 -56.13
C VAL A 3 -1.08 -48.87 -54.99
N PRO A 4 -0.72 -49.01 -53.72
CA PRO A 4 -1.55 -48.57 -52.62
C PRO A 4 -1.50 -47.01 -52.48
N ALA A 5 -2.68 -46.41 -52.36
CA ALA A 5 -2.81 -44.97 -52.11
C ALA A 5 -2.32 -44.63 -50.67
N ARG A 6 -1.32 -43.77 -50.57
CA ARG A 6 -0.89 -43.19 -49.30
C ARG A 6 -1.92 -42.13 -48.85
N THR A 7 -2.64 -42.43 -47.81
CA THR A 7 -3.50 -41.44 -47.08
C THR A 7 -2.61 -40.43 -46.37
N ARG A 8 -2.62 -39.16 -46.86
CA ARG A 8 -2.00 -38.03 -46.17
C ARG A 8 -2.91 -37.64 -45.00
N THR A 9 -2.49 -37.89 -43.79
CA THR A 9 -3.14 -37.37 -42.59
C THR A 9 -2.94 -35.85 -42.54
N PRO A 10 -3.98 -35.03 -42.25
CA PRO A 10 -3.85 -33.60 -42.25
C PRO A 10 -3.03 -33.14 -41.02
N LEU A 11 -1.87 -32.52 -41.31
CA LEU A 11 -0.96 -31.92 -40.31
C LEU A 11 -1.57 -30.69 -39.60
N THR A 12 -2.68 -30.16 -40.10
CA THR A 12 -3.32 -28.94 -39.61
C THR A 12 -3.91 -29.05 -38.21
N GLY A 13 -4.44 -30.23 -37.82
CA GLY A 13 -5.06 -30.40 -36.51
C GLY A 13 -4.05 -30.47 -35.36
N ARG A 14 -2.87 -31.07 -35.59
CA ARG A 14 -1.82 -31.17 -34.56
C ARG A 14 -1.11 -29.85 -34.31
N ALA A 15 -0.88 -29.05 -35.35
CA ALA A 15 -0.28 -27.71 -35.20
C ALA A 15 -1.21 -26.77 -34.43
N LEU A 16 -2.52 -26.85 -34.63
CA LEU A 16 -3.49 -26.00 -33.93
C LEU A 16 -3.60 -26.35 -32.43
N THR A 17 -3.56 -27.64 -32.09
CA THR A 17 -3.60 -28.10 -30.68
C THR A 17 -2.32 -27.75 -29.92
N ILE A 18 -1.14 -27.81 -30.55
CA ILE A 18 0.13 -27.41 -29.93
C ILE A 18 0.17 -25.90 -29.72
N ALA A 19 -0.25 -25.10 -30.70
CA ALA A 19 -0.32 -23.65 -30.57
C ALA A 19 -1.29 -23.19 -29.46
N SER A 20 -2.42 -23.87 -29.31
CA SER A 20 -3.39 -23.57 -28.23
C SER A 20 -2.84 -23.97 -26.86
N ALA A 21 -2.13 -25.09 -26.73
CA ALA A 21 -1.53 -25.53 -25.49
C ALA A 21 -0.36 -24.62 -25.05
N THR A 22 0.47 -24.14 -25.98
CA THR A 22 1.54 -23.18 -25.69
C THR A 22 1.00 -21.81 -25.30
N LEU A 23 -0.07 -21.33 -25.95
CA LEU A 23 -0.71 -20.08 -25.58
C LEU A 23 -1.33 -20.14 -24.17
N LEU A 24 -1.97 -21.27 -23.83
CA LEU A 24 -2.53 -21.50 -22.49
C LEU A 24 -1.41 -21.54 -21.43
N LEU A 25 -0.30 -22.20 -21.72
CA LEU A 25 0.87 -22.27 -20.82
C LEU A 25 1.53 -20.89 -20.64
N LEU A 26 1.64 -20.09 -21.70
CA LEU A 26 2.15 -18.72 -21.62
C LEU A 26 1.24 -17.82 -20.78
N VAL A 27 -0.07 -17.90 -20.92
CA VAL A 27 -1.02 -17.11 -20.11
C VAL A 27 -0.93 -17.46 -18.63
N THR A 28 -0.67 -18.73 -18.27
CA THR A 28 -0.50 -19.12 -16.87
C THR A 28 0.84 -18.69 -16.26
N LEU A 29 1.88 -18.48 -17.08
CA LEU A 29 3.20 -18.00 -16.61
C LEU A 29 3.24 -16.50 -16.33
N PHE A 30 2.28 -15.73 -16.86
CA PHE A 30 2.13 -14.29 -16.60
C PHE A 30 1.02 -13.96 -15.60
N ALA A 31 0.52 -14.93 -14.85
CA ALA A 31 -0.27 -14.64 -13.66
C ALA A 31 0.66 -13.96 -12.64
N SER A 32 0.84 -12.65 -12.77
CA SER A 32 1.44 -11.82 -11.74
C SER A 32 0.64 -12.09 -10.47
N GLY A 33 1.28 -12.56 -9.42
CA GLY A 33 0.64 -12.60 -8.11
C GLY A 33 0.14 -11.19 -7.82
N ALA A 34 -1.16 -11.01 -7.69
CA ALA A 34 -1.70 -9.75 -7.23
C ALA A 34 -1.32 -9.65 -5.75
N PHE A 35 -0.36 -8.78 -5.43
CA PHE A 35 -0.03 -8.48 -4.04
C PHE A 35 -1.12 -7.57 -3.48
N ALA A 36 -1.64 -7.93 -2.30
CA ALA A 36 -2.50 -7.04 -1.54
C ALA A 36 -1.70 -5.78 -1.13
N HIS A 37 -2.38 -4.66 -1.04
CA HIS A 37 -1.82 -3.42 -0.53
C HIS A 37 -2.92 -2.70 0.24
N GLY A 38 -2.64 -2.29 1.45
CA GLY A 38 -3.62 -1.57 2.25
C GLY A 38 -3.08 -1.08 3.59
N SER A 39 -3.78 -0.12 4.19
CA SER A 39 -3.48 0.41 5.52
C SER A 39 -4.68 1.17 6.08
N ALA A 40 -4.68 1.40 7.39
CA ALA A 40 -5.60 2.34 8.01
C ALA A 40 -5.29 3.77 7.55
N THR A 41 -6.32 4.47 7.05
CA THR A 41 -6.22 5.86 6.56
C THR A 41 -6.94 6.86 7.45
N ASP A 42 -7.90 6.40 8.25
CA ASP A 42 -8.55 7.19 9.30
C ASP A 42 -9.01 6.26 10.46
N PRO A 43 -8.49 6.38 11.67
CA PRO A 43 -7.33 7.19 12.04
C PRO A 43 -6.09 6.76 11.25
N ALA A 44 -5.32 7.75 10.80
CA ALA A 44 -4.19 7.53 9.92
C ALA A 44 -3.09 6.71 10.60
N SER A 45 -2.65 5.62 9.97
CA SER A 45 -1.50 4.85 10.46
C SER A 45 -0.21 5.67 10.41
N ARG A 46 0.80 5.34 11.24
CA ARG A 46 2.08 6.06 11.33
C ARG A 46 2.69 6.34 9.97
N HIS A 47 2.85 5.32 9.14
CA HIS A 47 3.46 5.43 7.81
C HIS A 47 2.55 6.16 6.80
N TYR A 48 1.23 5.93 6.81
CA TYR A 48 0.31 6.68 5.97
C TYR A 48 0.23 8.16 6.37
N SER A 49 0.17 8.45 7.67
CA SER A 49 0.16 9.81 8.22
C SER A 49 1.40 10.60 7.79
N CYS A 50 2.59 9.99 7.89
CA CYS A 50 3.82 10.63 7.41
C CYS A 50 3.80 10.86 5.89
N TRP A 51 3.30 9.90 5.10
CA TRP A 51 3.16 10.07 3.65
C TRP A 51 2.16 11.18 3.31
N ALA A 52 1.01 11.21 3.95
CA ALA A 52 -0.03 12.19 3.66
C ALA A 52 0.41 13.63 3.95
N ARG A 53 1.18 13.84 5.03
CA ARG A 53 1.66 15.17 5.42
C ARG A 53 2.93 15.59 4.68
N TRP A 54 3.87 14.66 4.47
CA TRP A 54 5.22 14.98 4.02
C TRP A 54 5.61 14.38 2.67
N GLY A 55 4.80 13.49 2.09
CA GLY A 55 5.15 12.80 0.84
C GLY A 55 5.50 13.73 -0.32
N SER A 56 4.81 14.88 -0.45
CA SER A 56 5.11 15.87 -1.48
C SER A 56 6.37 16.72 -1.18
N ASP A 57 6.86 16.72 0.08
CA ASP A 57 8.00 17.52 0.55
C ASP A 57 8.81 16.76 1.62
N PHE A 58 9.11 15.49 1.36
CA PHE A 58 9.74 14.58 2.34
C PHE A 58 11.17 14.95 2.74
N GLN A 59 11.78 15.92 2.05
CA GLN A 59 13.11 16.45 2.36
C GLN A 59 13.06 17.79 3.12
N ASN A 60 11.88 18.26 3.51
CA ASN A 60 11.72 19.50 4.24
C ASN A 60 12.41 19.42 5.61
N PRO A 61 13.40 20.27 5.89
CA PRO A 61 14.11 20.23 7.18
C PRO A 61 13.23 20.66 8.37
N ASP A 62 12.14 21.39 8.14
CA ASP A 62 11.23 21.81 9.19
C ASP A 62 10.52 20.62 9.84
N MET A 63 10.42 19.48 9.12
CA MET A 63 9.89 18.22 9.62
C MET A 63 10.62 17.76 10.91
N GLU A 64 11.94 17.99 11.03
CA GLU A 64 12.69 17.62 12.24
C GLU A 64 12.10 18.25 13.51
N THR A 65 11.48 19.42 13.38
CA THR A 65 10.91 20.16 14.49
C THR A 65 9.40 20.00 14.59
N GLU A 66 8.71 19.98 13.45
CA GLU A 66 7.24 19.95 13.40
C GLU A 66 6.67 18.55 13.54
N ASP A 67 7.42 17.53 13.08
CA ASP A 67 7.01 16.13 13.09
C ASP A 67 8.21 15.19 13.29
N PRO A 68 8.84 15.22 14.47
CA PRO A 68 10.11 14.55 14.73
C PRO A 68 10.03 13.02 14.53
N MET A 69 8.86 12.42 14.73
CA MET A 69 8.71 10.97 14.54
C MET A 69 8.69 10.58 13.06
N CYS A 70 7.99 11.34 12.20
CA CYS A 70 8.08 11.16 10.75
C CYS A 70 9.49 11.46 10.23
N TRP A 71 10.14 12.52 10.73
CA TRP A 71 11.52 12.82 10.41
C TRP A 71 12.44 11.63 10.72
N GLN A 72 12.38 11.09 11.93
CA GLN A 72 13.17 9.93 12.34
C GLN A 72 12.91 8.73 11.42
N ALA A 73 11.65 8.43 11.12
CA ALA A 73 11.30 7.31 10.27
C ALA A 73 11.83 7.47 8.84
N ILE A 74 11.69 8.64 8.25
CA ILE A 74 12.20 8.95 6.89
C ILE A 74 13.73 8.95 6.85
N GLN A 75 14.41 9.42 7.91
CA GLN A 75 15.87 9.37 7.99
C GLN A 75 16.39 7.92 8.13
N ALA A 76 15.63 7.03 8.77
CA ALA A 76 15.98 5.61 8.87
C ALA A 76 15.84 4.92 7.50
N ASP A 77 14.71 5.06 6.85
CA ASP A 77 14.47 4.61 5.47
C ASP A 77 13.29 5.39 4.84
N PRO A 78 13.51 6.21 3.81
CA PRO A 78 12.42 6.98 3.19
C PRO A 78 11.35 6.11 2.53
N ASN A 79 11.64 4.83 2.23
CA ASN A 79 10.65 3.92 1.67
C ASN A 79 9.55 3.55 2.68
N VAL A 80 9.71 3.83 3.96
CA VAL A 80 8.66 3.63 4.97
C VAL A 80 7.38 4.37 4.60
N ILE A 81 7.48 5.59 4.07
CA ILE A 81 6.32 6.38 3.65
C ILE A 81 5.86 6.05 2.21
N TRP A 82 6.81 5.76 1.29
CA TRP A 82 6.46 5.44 -0.10
C TRP A 82 5.77 4.09 -0.26
N ASN A 83 5.99 3.17 0.68
CA ASN A 83 5.32 1.87 0.71
C ASN A 83 4.32 1.79 1.88
N TRP A 84 3.61 2.89 2.17
CA TRP A 84 2.67 2.97 3.28
C TRP A 84 1.56 1.91 3.26
N ASN A 85 1.25 1.33 2.12
CA ASN A 85 0.25 0.28 1.95
C ASN A 85 0.85 -1.13 1.79
N GLY A 86 2.16 -1.29 2.00
CA GLY A 86 2.88 -2.53 1.75
C GLY A 86 3.40 -3.28 2.99
N LEU A 87 2.96 -2.89 4.20
CA LEU A 87 3.40 -3.55 5.43
C LEU A 87 2.58 -4.82 5.69
N TYR A 88 3.13 -5.97 5.34
CA TYR A 88 2.44 -7.26 5.50
C TYR A 88 3.36 -8.41 5.90
N ARG A 89 2.75 -9.50 6.35
CA ARG A 89 3.36 -10.82 6.60
C ARG A 89 2.65 -11.88 5.80
N GLU A 90 3.40 -12.88 5.35
CA GLU A 90 2.86 -14.09 4.74
C GLU A 90 2.90 -15.27 5.72
N ASN A 91 2.00 -16.22 5.51
CA ASN A 91 1.95 -17.48 6.24
C ASN A 91 1.77 -17.32 7.75
N VAL A 92 0.97 -16.32 8.16
CA VAL A 92 0.62 -16.08 9.56
C VAL A 92 -0.39 -17.10 10.07
N ALA A 93 -1.29 -17.56 9.19
CA ALA A 93 -2.32 -18.57 9.48
C ALA A 93 -3.20 -18.21 10.71
N GLY A 94 -3.38 -16.89 10.95
CA GLY A 94 -4.14 -16.36 12.09
C GLY A 94 -3.41 -16.35 13.43
N ASP A 95 -2.17 -16.86 13.49
CA ASP A 95 -1.32 -16.84 14.69
C ASP A 95 -0.50 -15.54 14.77
N HIS A 96 -1.18 -14.42 15.03
CA HIS A 96 -0.56 -13.10 15.06
C HIS A 96 0.40 -12.95 16.23
N GLU A 97 0.00 -13.36 17.44
CA GLU A 97 0.80 -13.30 18.66
C GLU A 97 2.07 -14.17 18.55
N GLY A 98 1.95 -15.37 17.98
CA GLY A 98 3.11 -16.23 17.76
C GLY A 98 4.03 -15.76 16.63
N THR A 99 3.55 -14.83 15.79
CA THR A 99 4.29 -14.36 14.61
C THR A 99 4.97 -13.02 14.84
N LEU A 100 4.33 -12.09 15.55
CA LEU A 100 4.86 -10.75 15.83
C LEU A 100 5.38 -10.69 17.27
N PRO A 101 6.69 -10.51 17.49
CA PRO A 101 7.25 -10.29 18.83
C PRO A 101 6.77 -8.97 19.43
N ASP A 102 6.69 -8.93 20.77
CA ASP A 102 6.52 -7.67 21.51
C ASP A 102 7.61 -6.68 21.11
N GLY A 103 7.26 -5.40 21.05
CA GLY A 103 8.13 -4.32 20.58
C GLY A 103 8.29 -4.23 19.06
N GLN A 104 7.63 -5.12 18.28
CA GLN A 104 7.72 -5.15 16.82
C GLN A 104 6.35 -5.21 16.11
N LEU A 105 5.30 -4.80 16.80
CA LEU A 105 3.94 -4.93 16.28
C LEU A 105 3.67 -3.95 15.14
N CYS A 106 4.13 -2.69 15.27
CA CYS A 106 3.86 -1.64 14.28
C CYS A 106 4.67 -1.81 12.99
N SER A 107 5.77 -2.57 13.02
CA SER A 107 6.57 -2.93 11.83
C SER A 107 6.14 -4.25 11.19
N GLY A 108 5.18 -4.97 11.78
CA GLY A 108 4.81 -6.32 11.35
C GLY A 108 5.89 -7.36 11.65
N GLY A 109 6.68 -7.20 12.72
CA GLY A 109 7.73 -8.12 13.18
C GLY A 109 9.06 -7.92 12.47
N GLU A 110 9.35 -6.72 11.98
CA GLU A 110 10.63 -6.31 11.34
C GLU A 110 11.11 -7.22 10.20
N THR A 111 10.20 -7.91 9.50
CA THR A 111 10.58 -8.73 8.34
C THR A 111 11.10 -7.91 7.18
N ASP A 112 10.64 -6.66 7.08
CA ASP A 112 11.17 -5.66 6.17
C ASP A 112 11.75 -4.52 7.01
N PRO A 113 13.09 -4.33 7.02
CA PRO A 113 13.76 -3.38 7.89
C PRO A 113 13.35 -1.92 7.65
N ARG A 114 12.72 -1.61 6.50
CA ARG A 114 12.21 -0.26 6.22
C ARG A 114 11.15 0.20 7.23
N TYR A 115 10.43 -0.73 7.84
CA TYR A 115 9.37 -0.43 8.78
C TYR A 115 9.79 -0.43 10.25
N ALA A 116 11.01 -0.84 10.58
CA ALA A 116 11.49 -0.96 11.96
C ALA A 116 11.33 0.35 12.78
N SER A 117 11.46 1.50 12.13
CA SER A 117 11.27 2.80 12.78
C SER A 117 9.84 3.06 13.28
N LEU A 118 8.85 2.31 12.76
CA LEU A 118 7.46 2.45 13.20
C LEU A 118 7.20 1.87 14.60
N ASP A 119 8.09 1.03 15.11
CA ASP A 119 7.98 0.48 16.46
C ASP A 119 8.50 1.44 17.54
N VAL A 120 9.27 2.45 17.17
CA VAL A 120 9.90 3.37 18.12
C VAL A 120 8.83 4.16 18.90
N PRO A 121 8.79 4.06 20.26
CA PRO A 121 7.94 4.90 21.08
C PRO A 121 8.25 6.39 20.88
N GLY A 122 7.23 7.23 20.93
CA GLY A 122 7.44 8.67 20.75
C GLY A 122 6.16 9.45 20.56
N ALA A 123 6.30 10.77 20.44
CA ALA A 123 5.18 11.67 20.20
C ALA A 123 4.76 11.65 18.72
N TRP A 124 4.28 10.50 18.25
CA TRP A 124 3.68 10.42 16.93
C TRP A 124 2.46 11.34 16.81
N THR A 125 2.24 11.88 15.62
CA THR A 125 1.06 12.72 15.38
C THR A 125 -0.21 11.90 15.56
N THR A 126 -1.14 12.40 16.38
CA THR A 126 -2.38 11.72 16.73
C THR A 126 -3.56 12.21 15.91
N THR A 127 -4.54 11.34 15.69
CA THR A 127 -5.90 11.70 15.26
C THR A 127 -6.80 11.83 16.48
N ALA A 128 -7.50 12.96 16.65
CA ALA A 128 -8.47 13.12 17.72
C ALA A 128 -9.74 12.30 17.42
N LEU A 129 -10.18 11.48 18.38
CA LEU A 129 -11.33 10.58 18.23
C LEU A 129 -12.23 10.63 19.46
N ASP A 130 -13.52 10.35 19.26
CA ASP A 130 -14.39 9.92 20.35
C ASP A 130 -14.16 8.43 20.68
N ASN A 131 -14.67 7.96 21.82
CA ASN A 131 -14.54 6.55 22.19
C ASN A 131 -15.35 5.59 21.29
N ASP A 132 -16.35 6.09 20.59
CA ASP A 132 -17.08 5.42 19.52
C ASP A 132 -16.75 6.13 18.22
N PHE A 133 -16.08 5.45 17.30
CA PHE A 133 -15.62 6.04 16.04
C PHE A 133 -15.76 5.05 14.88
N THR A 134 -15.76 5.56 13.65
CA THR A 134 -15.64 4.74 12.44
C THR A 134 -14.22 4.83 11.93
N MET A 135 -13.58 3.70 11.76
CA MET A 135 -12.26 3.58 11.14
C MET A 135 -12.41 3.37 9.64
N THR A 136 -11.57 4.04 8.84
CA THR A 136 -11.45 3.78 7.40
C THR A 136 -10.17 3.00 7.12
N TYR A 137 -10.33 1.85 6.44
CA TYR A 137 -9.22 1.04 5.98
C TYR A 137 -9.19 1.01 4.44
N ASN A 138 -8.07 1.39 3.83
CA ASN A 138 -7.88 1.33 2.39
C ASN A 138 -7.40 -0.06 1.95
N ASP A 139 -8.20 -0.75 1.14
CA ASP A 139 -7.80 -1.93 0.35
C ASP A 139 -7.50 -1.46 -1.08
N ALA A 140 -6.26 -1.07 -1.33
CA ALA A 140 -5.85 -0.45 -2.60
C ALA A 140 -5.94 -1.39 -3.81
N ALA A 141 -6.07 -2.69 -3.59
CA ALA A 141 -6.11 -3.69 -4.64
C ALA A 141 -7.43 -4.48 -4.72
N ASN A 142 -8.44 -4.09 -3.93
CA ASN A 142 -9.78 -4.71 -3.87
C ASN A 142 -9.76 -6.21 -3.57
N HIS A 143 -8.94 -6.63 -2.62
CA HIS A 143 -8.80 -8.04 -2.26
C HIS A 143 -9.88 -8.56 -1.32
N GLY A 144 -10.54 -7.65 -0.59
CA GLY A 144 -11.46 -7.99 0.48
C GLY A 144 -10.72 -8.52 1.72
N ALA A 145 -11.47 -8.93 2.72
CA ALA A 145 -10.94 -9.41 3.99
C ALA A 145 -11.64 -10.69 4.44
N ASP A 146 -10.88 -11.60 5.05
CA ASP A 146 -11.48 -12.65 5.87
C ASP A 146 -11.96 -12.06 7.19
N TYR A 147 -11.20 -11.10 7.73
CA TYR A 147 -11.57 -10.27 8.88
C TYR A 147 -10.66 -9.03 8.98
N TYR A 148 -11.15 -8.03 9.70
CA TYR A 148 -10.34 -7.02 10.36
C TYR A 148 -10.40 -7.25 11.86
N ARG A 149 -9.26 -7.11 12.55
CA ARG A 149 -9.19 -7.03 14.01
C ARG A 149 -8.65 -5.66 14.38
N VAL A 150 -9.36 -4.99 15.27
CA VAL A 150 -8.96 -3.68 15.78
C VAL A 150 -8.71 -3.82 17.27
N TYR A 151 -7.51 -3.50 17.67
CA TYR A 151 -7.08 -3.48 19.05
C TYR A 151 -6.82 -2.03 19.47
N VAL A 152 -7.03 -1.73 20.74
CA VAL A 152 -6.66 -0.43 21.31
C VAL A 152 -5.83 -0.69 22.57
N THR A 153 -4.78 0.11 22.77
CA THR A 153 -3.95 -0.03 23.98
C THR A 153 -4.77 0.13 25.25
N GLU A 154 -4.41 -0.63 26.29
CA GLU A 154 -5.06 -0.53 27.59
C GLU A 154 -4.83 0.84 28.23
N GLN A 155 -5.77 1.24 29.12
CA GLN A 155 -5.63 2.52 29.84
C GLN A 155 -4.42 2.48 30.78
N GLY A 156 -3.48 3.40 30.60
CA GLY A 156 -2.24 3.50 31.35
C GLY A 156 -0.98 3.15 30.56
N PHE A 157 -1.12 2.58 29.36
CA PHE A 157 -0.02 2.48 28.40
C PHE A 157 0.38 3.89 27.93
N ASP A 158 1.69 4.18 27.86
CA ASP A 158 2.22 5.45 27.35
C ASP A 158 2.93 5.25 26.01
N PRO A 159 2.27 5.56 24.86
CA PRO A 159 2.85 5.39 23.54
C PRO A 159 4.14 6.18 23.29
N THR A 160 4.44 7.15 24.18
CA THR A 160 5.63 8.00 24.02
C THR A 160 6.89 7.36 24.62
N THR A 161 6.75 6.38 25.49
CA THR A 161 7.86 5.76 26.24
C THR A 161 7.86 4.25 26.24
N ASP A 162 6.71 3.60 26.07
CA ASP A 162 6.56 2.17 26.23
C ASP A 162 6.62 1.46 24.87
N GLU A 163 7.35 0.34 24.79
CA GLU A 163 7.31 -0.55 23.64
C GLU A 163 5.98 -1.31 23.62
N LEU A 164 5.33 -1.36 22.45
CA LEU A 164 4.02 -2.01 22.31
C LEU A 164 4.15 -3.52 22.29
N GLY A 165 3.53 -4.20 23.25
CA GLY A 165 3.39 -5.65 23.30
C GLY A 165 1.93 -6.10 23.20
N TRP A 166 1.72 -7.41 23.01
CA TRP A 166 0.37 -7.99 22.93
C TRP A 166 -0.42 -7.87 24.25
N ASP A 167 0.29 -7.91 25.37
CA ASP A 167 -0.32 -7.76 26.71
C ASP A 167 -0.84 -6.33 26.97
N ASP A 168 -0.45 -5.35 26.14
CA ASP A 168 -0.88 -3.96 26.23
C ASP A 168 -2.15 -3.68 25.40
N LEU A 169 -2.67 -4.67 24.67
CA LEU A 169 -3.73 -4.51 23.68
C LEU A 169 -5.03 -5.19 24.11
N GLU A 170 -6.14 -4.47 23.97
CA GLU A 170 -7.49 -5.04 24.06
C GLU A 170 -8.10 -5.15 22.64
N LEU A 171 -8.58 -6.35 22.27
CA LEU A 171 -9.37 -6.53 21.05
C LEU A 171 -10.75 -5.90 21.23
N VAL A 172 -11.00 -4.78 20.56
CA VAL A 172 -12.26 -4.03 20.67
C VAL A 172 -13.23 -4.31 19.52
N THR A 173 -12.73 -4.71 18.35
CA THR A 173 -13.58 -5.06 17.19
C THR A 173 -12.95 -6.21 16.39
N GLU A 174 -13.77 -7.20 16.06
CA GLU A 174 -13.46 -8.19 15.02
C GLU A 174 -14.63 -8.23 14.03
N THR A 175 -14.34 -8.06 12.76
CA THR A 175 -15.36 -8.08 11.71
C THR A 175 -15.53 -9.49 11.13
N GLY A 176 -16.59 -9.67 10.32
CA GLY A 176 -16.69 -10.81 9.42
C GLY A 176 -15.96 -10.58 8.09
N VAL A 177 -16.31 -11.42 7.11
CA VAL A 177 -15.77 -11.37 5.75
C VAL A 177 -16.27 -10.13 5.01
N PHE A 178 -15.37 -9.46 4.32
CA PHE A 178 -15.66 -8.42 3.32
C PHE A 178 -15.33 -8.98 1.94
N PRO A 179 -16.28 -9.09 1.01
CA PRO A 179 -16.00 -9.50 -0.36
C PRO A 179 -15.05 -8.55 -1.08
N PRO A 180 -14.26 -9.04 -2.06
CA PRO A 180 -13.41 -8.18 -2.89
C PRO A 180 -14.17 -7.03 -3.52
N GLY A 181 -13.67 -5.79 -3.34
CA GLY A 181 -14.28 -4.57 -3.86
C GLY A 181 -15.48 -4.07 -3.05
N GLU A 182 -15.77 -4.62 -1.88
CA GLU A 182 -16.69 -4.02 -0.92
C GLU A 182 -16.11 -2.74 -0.33
N GLY A 183 -16.96 -1.72 -0.16
CA GLY A 183 -16.59 -0.40 0.32
C GLY A 183 -16.89 0.70 -0.69
N THR A 184 -16.32 1.88 -0.49
CA THR A 184 -16.46 3.03 -1.38
C THR A 184 -15.17 3.23 -2.19
N PRO A 185 -15.23 3.77 -3.44
CA PRO A 185 -14.02 4.06 -4.20
C PRO A 185 -13.09 5.01 -3.45
N SER A 186 -11.82 4.61 -3.27
CA SER A 186 -10.82 5.39 -2.54
C SER A 186 -10.05 6.35 -3.45
N PRO A 187 -9.74 7.57 -2.99
CA PRO A 187 -8.81 8.46 -3.69
C PRO A 187 -7.37 7.89 -3.75
N ASN A 188 -7.04 6.95 -2.86
CA ASN A 188 -5.75 6.26 -2.81
C ASN A 188 -5.69 5.02 -3.74
N GLY A 189 -6.75 4.76 -4.50
CA GLY A 189 -6.95 3.56 -5.30
C GLY A 189 -7.65 2.44 -4.52
N GLY A 190 -8.29 1.53 -5.24
CA GLY A 190 -9.09 0.46 -4.64
C GLY A 190 -10.34 0.97 -3.94
N THR A 191 -10.62 0.41 -2.76
CA THR A 191 -11.81 0.75 -1.95
C THR A 191 -11.42 1.10 -0.52
N ASP A 192 -12.19 2.00 0.07
CA ASP A 192 -12.17 2.31 1.49
C ASP A 192 -13.30 1.52 2.19
N VAL A 193 -12.92 0.77 3.22
CA VAL A 193 -13.83 -0.03 4.06
C VAL A 193 -14.01 0.70 5.37
N GLU A 194 -15.28 0.91 5.78
CA GLU A 194 -15.62 1.54 7.04
C GLU A 194 -15.86 0.45 8.12
N ILE A 195 -15.28 0.64 9.30
CA ILE A 195 -15.34 -0.29 10.42
C ILE A 195 -15.71 0.48 11.68
N ASP A 196 -16.87 0.16 12.28
CA ASP A 196 -17.28 0.77 13.54
C ASP A 196 -16.48 0.18 14.72
N VAL A 197 -15.93 1.04 15.54
CA VAL A 197 -15.07 0.70 16.67
C VAL A 197 -15.58 1.39 17.93
N SER A 198 -15.59 0.65 19.05
CA SER A 198 -15.94 1.18 20.37
C SER A 198 -14.85 0.84 21.39
N ALA A 199 -14.24 1.87 21.96
CA ALA A 199 -13.17 1.77 22.98
C ALA A 199 -13.55 2.54 24.25
N PRO A 200 -14.60 2.11 24.97
CA PRO A 200 -15.14 2.87 26.10
C PRO A 200 -14.11 3.00 27.22
N GLY A 201 -14.06 4.19 27.82
CA GLY A 201 -13.22 4.47 28.99
C GLY A 201 -11.76 4.78 28.67
N ARG A 202 -11.36 4.83 27.42
CA ARG A 202 -10.05 5.32 27.00
C ARG A 202 -9.99 6.85 27.09
N THR A 203 -8.87 7.36 27.58
CA THR A 203 -8.59 8.82 27.67
C THR A 203 -7.13 9.08 27.37
N GLY A 204 -6.84 10.16 26.62
CA GLY A 204 -5.48 10.52 26.28
C GLY A 204 -4.93 9.79 25.07
N HIS A 205 -3.60 9.72 24.96
CA HIS A 205 -2.89 9.15 23.83
C HIS A 205 -2.91 7.62 23.88
N HIS A 206 -3.37 6.99 22.82
CA HIS A 206 -3.43 5.55 22.63
C HIS A 206 -2.95 5.14 21.24
N ILE A 207 -2.67 3.86 21.03
CA ILE A 207 -2.45 3.26 19.73
C ILE A 207 -3.67 2.40 19.36
N VAL A 208 -4.21 2.62 18.18
CA VAL A 208 -5.11 1.69 17.49
C VAL A 208 -4.25 0.78 16.62
N PHE A 209 -4.16 -0.50 16.98
CA PHE A 209 -3.46 -1.52 16.21
C PHE A 209 -4.45 -2.30 15.37
N THR A 210 -4.25 -2.28 14.05
CA THR A 210 -5.18 -2.90 13.10
C THR A 210 -4.51 -4.07 12.38
N VAL A 211 -5.23 -5.18 12.31
CA VAL A 211 -4.88 -6.38 11.57
C VAL A 211 -5.90 -6.55 10.44
N TRP A 212 -5.44 -6.60 9.20
CA TRP A 212 -6.24 -6.97 8.04
C TRP A 212 -5.76 -8.30 7.47
N GLN A 213 -6.59 -9.34 7.53
CA GLN A 213 -6.36 -10.61 6.85
C GLN A 213 -7.00 -10.56 5.47
N ALA A 214 -6.18 -10.46 4.43
CA ALA A 214 -6.65 -10.45 3.05
C ALA A 214 -7.25 -11.80 2.65
N SER A 215 -8.38 -11.79 1.89
CA SER A 215 -9.20 -12.99 1.67
C SER A 215 -8.67 -13.95 0.60
N HIS A 216 -7.69 -13.59 -0.21
CA HIS A 216 -7.28 -14.41 -1.36
C HIS A 216 -5.94 -15.12 -1.19
N PHE A 217 -5.10 -14.69 -0.24
CA PHE A 217 -3.84 -15.32 0.16
C PHE A 217 -3.68 -15.20 1.68
N ASP A 218 -2.81 -16.03 2.25
CA ASP A 218 -2.40 -15.84 3.65
C ASP A 218 -1.41 -14.67 3.76
N GLN A 219 -1.95 -13.47 3.51
CA GLN A 219 -1.28 -12.18 3.67
C GLN A 219 -2.03 -11.38 4.71
N THR A 220 -1.32 -11.00 5.76
CA THR A 220 -1.86 -10.21 6.86
C THR A 220 -1.13 -8.88 6.91
N PHE A 221 -1.89 -7.78 6.91
CA PHE A 221 -1.39 -6.42 7.01
C PHE A 221 -1.55 -5.89 8.42
N TYR A 222 -0.60 -5.06 8.83
CA TYR A 222 -0.57 -4.48 10.16
C TYR A 222 -0.39 -2.98 10.08
N SER A 223 -1.05 -2.26 10.99
CA SER A 223 -0.88 -0.82 11.10
C SER A 223 -1.12 -0.32 12.52
N CYS A 224 -0.28 0.62 12.96
CA CYS A 224 -0.44 1.38 14.19
C CYS A 224 -0.87 2.80 13.84
N SER A 225 -1.97 3.26 14.44
CA SER A 225 -2.48 4.63 14.35
C SER A 225 -2.47 5.25 15.74
N ASP A 226 -1.78 6.38 15.89
CA ASP A 226 -1.78 7.12 17.16
C ASP A 226 -3.03 8.00 17.25
N VAL A 227 -3.74 7.90 18.36
CA VAL A 227 -5.04 8.55 18.55
C VAL A 227 -5.10 9.28 19.88
N LEU A 228 -5.92 10.32 19.97
CA LEU A 228 -6.18 11.08 21.20
C LEU A 228 -7.64 11.00 21.57
N PHE A 229 -7.95 10.23 22.62
CA PHE A 229 -9.29 10.13 23.19
C PHE A 229 -9.59 11.29 24.14
N PRO A 230 -10.89 11.66 24.33
CA PRO A 230 -11.30 12.77 25.19
C PRO A 230 -10.86 12.59 26.64
N GLY A 231 -10.52 13.69 27.32
CA GLY A 231 -10.21 13.71 28.74
C GLY A 231 -8.76 13.41 29.11
N GLY A 232 -7.87 13.22 28.13
CA GLY A 232 -6.42 13.16 28.33
C GLY A 232 -5.80 14.55 28.54
N ASP A 233 -4.52 14.59 28.92
CA ASP A 233 -3.78 15.82 29.12
C ASP A 233 -3.41 16.57 27.83
N GLY A 234 -3.70 15.97 26.66
CA GLY A 234 -3.52 16.61 25.35
C GLY A 234 -2.05 16.85 24.94
N SER A 235 -1.10 16.11 25.52
CA SER A 235 0.32 16.34 25.31
C SER A 235 0.86 15.84 23.94
N ALA A 236 0.09 15.02 23.21
CA ALA A 236 0.48 14.59 21.86
C ALA A 236 0.10 15.63 20.79
N PRO A 237 0.92 15.82 19.73
CA PRO A 237 0.55 16.68 18.61
C PRO A 237 -0.64 16.06 17.86
N VAL A 238 -1.69 16.85 17.64
CA VAL A 238 -2.89 16.45 16.88
C VAL A 238 -2.74 16.92 15.46
N ALA A 239 -3.03 16.06 14.46
CA ALA A 239 -3.10 16.48 13.08
C ALA A 239 -4.19 17.53 12.91
N GLU A 240 -3.85 18.70 12.38
CA GLU A 240 -4.86 19.70 11.98
C GLU A 240 -5.55 19.16 10.73
N GLU A 241 -6.88 19.04 10.77
CA GLU A 241 -7.66 18.81 9.54
C GLU A 241 -7.36 19.97 8.58
N PRO A 242 -7.13 19.72 7.28
CA PRO A 242 -6.96 20.79 6.31
C PRO A 242 -8.23 21.65 6.32
N ASP A 243 -8.09 22.91 6.75
CA ASP A 243 -9.15 23.93 6.67
C ASP A 243 -9.64 23.99 5.21
N THR A 244 -10.72 23.30 4.91
CA THR A 244 -11.46 23.54 3.68
C THR A 244 -12.17 24.86 3.85
N PRO A 245 -11.81 25.93 3.11
CA PRO A 245 -12.57 27.15 3.14
C PRO A 245 -13.96 26.82 2.62
N VAL A 246 -14.96 26.88 3.48
CA VAL A 246 -16.36 26.93 3.05
C VAL A 246 -16.55 28.29 2.40
N GLU A 247 -16.24 28.40 1.11
CA GLU A 247 -16.68 29.56 0.32
C GLU A 247 -18.21 29.48 0.24
N GLU A 248 -18.82 30.33 1.00
CA GLU A 248 -20.24 30.72 0.88
C GLU A 248 -20.43 31.24 -0.55
N ILE A 249 -21.03 30.40 -1.42
CA ILE A 249 -21.34 30.77 -2.80
C ILE A 249 -22.45 31.79 -2.76
N SER A 250 -22.08 33.06 -2.72
CA SER A 250 -22.97 34.18 -3.07
C SER A 250 -23.22 34.10 -4.57
N GLU A 251 -24.46 33.86 -4.92
CA GLU A 251 -25.03 33.92 -6.26
C GLU A 251 -24.72 35.27 -6.91
N VAL A 252 -23.79 35.29 -7.88
CA VAL A 252 -23.50 36.44 -8.71
C VAL A 252 -23.86 36.12 -10.16
N GLU A 253 -24.83 36.89 -10.64
CA GLU A 253 -25.36 36.96 -12.00
C GLU A 253 -24.25 37.00 -13.07
N ALA A 254 -24.38 36.20 -14.13
CA ALA A 254 -23.48 36.14 -15.26
C ALA A 254 -23.56 37.39 -16.15
N PRO A 255 -22.45 37.98 -16.57
CA PRO A 255 -22.46 38.90 -17.71
C PRO A 255 -22.05 38.17 -19.00
N ASP A 256 -22.74 38.63 -20.04
CA ASP A 256 -22.74 38.30 -21.45
C ASP A 256 -21.36 38.21 -22.11
N VAL A 257 -21.13 37.09 -22.87
CA VAL A 257 -19.88 36.78 -23.55
C VAL A 257 -19.91 37.38 -24.94
N GLN A 258 -19.00 38.32 -25.24
CA GLN A 258 -18.59 38.63 -26.60
C GLN A 258 -17.19 38.11 -26.87
N ASP A 259 -17.12 37.20 -27.83
CA ASP A 259 -15.90 36.67 -28.46
C ASP A 259 -15.17 37.79 -29.27
N PRO A 260 -13.85 37.89 -29.21
CA PRO A 260 -13.10 38.02 -30.45
C PRO A 260 -11.86 37.13 -30.53
N ALA A 261 -11.79 36.44 -31.63
CA ALA A 261 -10.60 35.82 -32.16
C ALA A 261 -9.43 36.77 -32.33
N SER A 262 -8.21 36.36 -31.99
CA SER A 262 -6.99 36.75 -32.74
C SER A 262 -5.70 36.17 -32.14
N GLU A 263 -5.01 35.42 -32.97
CA GLU A 263 -3.56 35.33 -33.17
C GLU A 263 -2.63 34.98 -31.98
N ALA A 264 -2.04 33.80 -32.12
CA ALA A 264 -0.82 33.35 -31.41
C ALA A 264 0.44 33.97 -32.07
N PRO A 265 1.44 34.38 -31.31
CA PRO A 265 2.79 34.53 -31.82
C PRO A 265 3.62 33.26 -31.48
N GLU A 266 4.33 32.79 -32.49
CA GLU A 266 5.45 31.83 -32.39
C GLU A 266 6.51 32.36 -31.42
N ALA A 267 6.94 31.51 -30.48
CA ALA A 267 8.13 31.77 -29.67
C ALA A 267 9.16 30.67 -29.96
N GLU A 268 10.33 31.12 -30.39
CA GLU A 268 11.54 30.35 -30.69
C GLU A 268 12.04 29.62 -29.43
N GLU A 269 12.40 28.34 -29.58
CA GLU A 269 13.11 27.55 -28.58
C GLU A 269 14.57 28.04 -28.46
N PRO A 270 15.13 28.23 -27.26
CA PRO A 270 16.58 28.30 -27.09
C PRO A 270 17.14 26.89 -26.87
N GLU A 271 18.12 26.51 -27.70
CA GLU A 271 19.02 25.38 -27.49
C GLU A 271 19.73 25.51 -26.14
N ALA A 272 19.57 24.53 -25.26
CA ALA A 272 20.33 24.40 -24.03
C ALA A 272 21.29 23.21 -24.14
N GLU A 273 22.58 23.53 -24.08
CA GLU A 273 23.68 22.55 -23.98
C GLU A 273 23.53 21.71 -22.70
N GLU A 274 23.57 20.38 -22.85
CA GLU A 274 23.63 19.42 -21.73
C GLU A 274 25.02 19.47 -21.08
N PRO A 275 25.13 19.54 -19.73
CA PRO A 275 26.34 19.17 -19.03
C PRO A 275 26.36 17.65 -18.79
N GLU A 276 27.43 16.99 -19.24
CA GLU A 276 27.75 15.61 -18.92
C GLU A 276 27.86 15.43 -17.39
N ALA A 277 26.94 14.68 -16.78
CA ALA A 277 27.03 14.26 -15.40
C ALA A 277 27.46 12.79 -15.34
N GLU A 278 28.63 12.57 -14.77
CA GLU A 278 29.12 11.23 -14.40
C GLU A 278 28.18 10.62 -13.33
N THR A 279 27.56 9.48 -13.69
CA THR A 279 26.76 8.69 -12.75
C THR A 279 27.64 7.74 -11.97
N PRO A 280 27.51 7.66 -10.62
CA PRO A 280 28.11 6.57 -9.87
C PRO A 280 27.28 5.29 -10.07
N GLU A 281 27.95 4.22 -10.49
CA GLU A 281 27.39 2.88 -10.62
C GLU A 281 26.99 2.32 -9.24
N GLY A 282 25.68 2.26 -8.96
CA GLY A 282 25.11 1.44 -7.91
C GLY A 282 24.69 0.07 -8.45
N PRO A 283 24.64 -1.01 -7.64
CA PRO A 283 24.32 -2.34 -8.13
C PRO A 283 22.84 -2.43 -8.52
N SER A 284 22.55 -2.28 -9.81
CA SER A 284 21.24 -2.49 -10.38
C SER A 284 20.98 -3.99 -10.51
N GLY A 285 20.20 -4.56 -9.61
CA GLY A 285 19.53 -5.84 -9.83
C GLY A 285 18.40 -5.69 -10.85
N GLY A 286 18.71 -5.21 -12.04
CA GLY A 286 17.78 -5.15 -13.16
C GLY A 286 17.47 -6.55 -13.64
N PHE A 287 16.18 -6.85 -13.80
CA PHE A 287 15.69 -8.07 -14.41
C PHE A 287 16.22 -8.12 -15.86
N ASP A 288 17.14 -9.06 -16.13
CA ASP A 288 17.77 -9.20 -17.44
C ASP A 288 16.79 -9.87 -18.42
N PHE A 289 16.05 -9.02 -19.13
CA PHE A 289 15.06 -9.44 -20.10
C PHE A 289 15.67 -10.21 -21.27
N ASP A 290 16.91 -9.89 -21.65
CA ASP A 290 17.63 -10.56 -22.72
C ASP A 290 18.07 -11.96 -22.31
N ALA A 291 18.50 -12.16 -21.06
CA ALA A 291 18.83 -13.48 -20.53
C ALA A 291 17.57 -14.38 -20.42
N LEU A 292 16.40 -13.82 -20.09
CA LEU A 292 15.14 -14.55 -20.09
C LEU A 292 14.70 -14.93 -21.50
N LEU A 293 14.86 -14.03 -22.45
CA LEU A 293 14.51 -14.26 -23.86
C LEU A 293 15.38 -15.38 -24.47
N ASP A 294 16.68 -15.39 -24.17
CA ASP A 294 17.60 -16.45 -24.62
C ASP A 294 17.27 -17.81 -24.01
N GLN A 295 16.86 -17.85 -22.74
CA GLN A 295 16.37 -19.08 -22.11
C GLN A 295 15.10 -19.61 -22.79
N LEU A 296 14.14 -18.75 -23.08
CA LEU A 296 12.90 -19.10 -23.79
C LEU A 296 13.17 -19.60 -25.19
N LEU A 297 14.05 -18.96 -25.94
CA LEU A 297 14.45 -19.39 -27.28
C LEU A 297 15.18 -20.73 -27.26
N SER A 298 16.01 -20.99 -26.24
CA SER A 298 16.71 -22.28 -26.04
C SER A 298 15.74 -23.42 -25.75
N VAL A 299 14.72 -23.18 -24.90
CA VAL A 299 13.67 -24.17 -24.61
C VAL A 299 12.83 -24.43 -25.86
N LEU A 300 12.49 -23.39 -26.61
CA LEU A 300 11.73 -23.53 -27.87
C LEU A 300 12.50 -24.36 -28.90
N ALA A 301 13.81 -24.11 -29.07
CA ALA A 301 14.68 -24.87 -29.97
C ALA A 301 14.80 -26.36 -29.54
N LEU A 302 14.85 -26.63 -28.23
CA LEU A 302 14.86 -27.99 -27.68
C LEU A 302 13.55 -28.72 -27.99
N LEU A 303 12.42 -28.04 -27.83
CA LEU A 303 11.10 -28.59 -28.13
C LEU A 303 10.93 -28.82 -29.64
N MET A 304 11.39 -27.92 -30.51
CA MET A 304 11.36 -28.13 -31.97
C MET A 304 12.19 -29.34 -32.37
N ASN A 305 13.39 -29.55 -31.78
CA ASN A 305 14.22 -30.74 -32.04
C ASN A 305 13.57 -32.04 -31.53
N LEU A 306 12.86 -32.01 -30.39
CA LEU A 306 12.21 -33.18 -29.80
C LEU A 306 11.00 -33.63 -30.64
N PHE A 307 10.33 -32.70 -31.32
CA PHE A 307 9.13 -32.98 -32.12
C PHE A 307 9.38 -33.00 -33.61
N GLY A 308 10.63 -32.79 -34.09
CA GLY A 308 11.02 -32.95 -35.47
C GLY A 308 10.37 -31.90 -36.40
N ILE A 309 10.24 -30.66 -35.93
CA ILE A 309 9.69 -29.54 -36.68
C ILE A 309 10.85 -28.62 -37.09
#